data_17c0ba5afd49273dc4bbc4476fac8fc1
#
_entry.id   17c0ba5afd49273dc4bbc4476fac8fc1
#
_cell.length_a   1.000
_cell.length_b   1.000
_cell.length_c   1.000
_cell.angle_alpha   90.00
_cell.angle_beta   90.00
_cell.angle_gamma   90.00
#
_symmetry.space_group_name_H-M   'P 1'
#
loop_
_entity.id
_entity.type
_entity.pdbx_description
1 polymer ?
#
loop_
_entity_poly.entity_id
_entity_poly.type
_entity_poly.pdbx_seq_one_letter_code
_entity_poly.pdbx_strand_id
1 'polypeptide(L)'
;MKAETGHIIFKEKFKYKDLEDVFDDVMKAFLEETDQKPEDDEILQMFLRINMMDIEKNRKPEGYNRRGRMKMVFPLRKIKKEFYIRADSKTTEVVRVTERLSKILKKGGIPHTVEWDKLLPAQG
;
A
#
# COMPACT_ATOMS: atom_id res chain seq x y z
N MET A 1 -8.19 -14.48 11.81
CA MET A 1 -8.51 -14.43 10.38
C MET A 1 -7.23 -14.49 9.55
N LYS A 2 -7.28 -15.16 8.44
CA LYS A 2 -6.15 -15.24 7.50
C LYS A 2 -6.61 -14.75 6.13
N ALA A 3 -5.74 -14.05 5.41
CA ALA A 3 -6.01 -13.56 4.07
C ALA A 3 -4.74 -13.63 3.22
N GLU A 4 -4.90 -13.78 1.92
CA GLU A 4 -3.81 -13.70 0.97
C GLU A 4 -3.62 -12.25 0.51
N THR A 5 -4.72 -11.48 0.40
CA THR A 5 -4.68 -10.06 0.06
C THR A 5 -5.54 -9.25 1.01
N GLY A 6 -5.05 -8.05 1.33
CA GLY A 6 -5.81 -7.05 2.09
C GLY A 6 -5.88 -5.78 1.26
N HIS A 7 -7.08 -5.31 0.97
CA HIS A 7 -7.32 -4.19 0.08
C HIS A 7 -7.74 -2.94 0.85
N ILE A 8 -7.11 -1.83 0.53
CA ILE A 8 -7.50 -0.51 1.03
C ILE A 8 -8.08 0.23 -0.16
N ILE A 9 -9.40 0.44 -0.11
CA ILE A 9 -10.17 0.99 -1.21
C ILE A 9 -10.60 2.41 -0.87
N PHE A 10 -10.12 3.37 -1.64
CA PHE A 10 -10.37 4.79 -1.39
C PHE A 10 -11.74 5.22 -1.89
N LYS A 11 -12.25 6.32 -1.34
CA LYS A 11 -13.51 6.91 -1.77
C LYS A 11 -13.36 7.53 -3.17
N GLU A 12 -14.47 7.74 -3.88
CA GLU A 12 -14.46 8.23 -5.26
C GLU A 12 -13.70 9.54 -5.47
N LYS A 13 -13.73 10.44 -4.51
CA LYS A 13 -13.06 11.74 -4.62
C LYS A 13 -11.57 11.70 -4.33
N PHE A 14 -11.07 10.53 -3.93
CA PHE A 14 -9.65 10.36 -3.62
C PHE A 14 -8.77 10.63 -4.84
N LYS A 15 -7.67 11.34 -4.59
CA LYS A 15 -6.60 11.56 -5.57
C LYS A 15 -5.30 11.02 -4.98
N TYR A 16 -4.42 10.50 -5.80
CA TYR A 16 -3.14 9.99 -5.30
C TYR A 16 -2.37 11.06 -4.53
N LYS A 17 -2.49 12.31 -4.92
CA LYS A 17 -1.86 13.42 -4.22
C LYS A 17 -2.30 13.53 -2.75
N ASP A 18 -3.47 13.02 -2.42
CA ASP A 18 -3.97 13.03 -1.04
C ASP A 18 -3.11 12.20 -0.09
N LEU A 19 -2.25 11.32 -0.64
CA LEU A 19 -1.32 10.51 0.16
C LEU A 19 -0.04 11.26 0.53
N GLU A 20 0.14 12.48 0.05
CA GLU A 20 1.39 13.23 0.19
C GLU A 20 1.91 13.30 1.61
N ASP A 21 1.03 13.54 2.58
CA ASP A 21 1.42 13.73 3.97
C ASP A 21 1.53 12.42 4.77
N VAL A 22 1.03 11.31 4.25
CA VAL A 22 0.96 10.06 5.00
C VAL A 22 1.76 8.91 4.37
N PHE A 23 2.13 9.02 3.11
CA PHE A 23 2.71 7.89 2.39
C PHE A 23 4.01 7.38 2.98
N ASP A 24 4.89 8.27 3.43
CA ASP A 24 6.15 7.87 4.03
C ASP A 24 5.91 6.99 5.26
N ASP A 25 4.94 7.36 6.10
CA ASP A 25 4.60 6.57 7.27
C ASP A 25 3.99 5.22 6.88
N VAL A 26 3.14 5.20 5.85
CA VAL A 26 2.54 3.97 5.33
C VAL A 26 3.63 3.02 4.82
N MET A 27 4.55 3.51 4.00
CA MET A 27 5.62 2.69 3.45
C MET A 27 6.56 2.18 4.53
N LYS A 28 6.98 3.05 5.45
CA LYS A 28 7.86 2.66 6.54
C LYS A 28 7.22 1.59 7.43
N ALA A 29 5.94 1.76 7.76
CA ALA A 29 5.21 0.78 8.56
C ALA A 29 5.11 -0.56 7.82
N PHE A 30 4.81 -0.52 6.53
CA PHE A 30 4.76 -1.73 5.70
C PHE A 30 6.09 -2.49 5.73
N LEU A 31 7.19 -1.80 5.45
CA LEU A 31 8.51 -2.42 5.40
C LEU A 31 8.94 -2.98 6.75
N GLU A 32 8.64 -2.26 7.82
CA GLU A 32 8.94 -2.68 9.18
C GLU A 32 8.15 -3.92 9.59
N GLU A 33 6.83 -3.90 9.36
CA GLU A 33 5.95 -5.02 9.73
C GLU A 33 6.24 -6.28 8.93
N THR A 34 6.70 -6.14 7.70
CA THR A 34 7.00 -7.29 6.85
C THR A 34 8.47 -7.70 6.89
N ASP A 35 9.27 -7.04 7.75
CA ASP A 35 10.70 -7.29 7.90
C ASP A 35 11.45 -7.18 6.57
N GLN A 36 11.07 -6.18 5.78
CA GLN A 36 11.66 -5.91 4.47
C GLN A 36 12.36 -4.56 4.40
N LYS A 37 12.55 -3.91 5.55
CA LYS A 37 13.22 -2.61 5.61
C LYS A 37 14.67 -2.78 5.13
N PRO A 38 15.11 -1.98 4.14
CA PRO A 38 16.50 -2.03 3.69
C PRO A 38 17.47 -1.66 4.83
N GLU A 39 18.60 -2.33 4.88
CA GLU A 39 19.66 -2.00 5.85
C GLU A 39 20.28 -0.65 5.50
N ASP A 40 20.38 -0.35 4.20
CA ASP A 40 20.95 0.90 3.71
C ASP A 40 19.88 1.98 3.67
N ASP A 41 20.07 3.04 4.44
CA ASP A 41 19.12 4.15 4.51
C ASP A 41 18.95 4.85 3.14
N GLU A 42 20.00 4.88 2.33
CA GLU A 42 19.90 5.50 1.01
C GLU A 42 18.93 4.74 0.11
N ILE A 43 18.88 3.42 0.25
CA ILE A 43 17.91 2.59 -0.51
C ILE A 43 16.49 2.87 -0.03
N LEU A 44 16.30 2.98 1.29
CA LEU A 44 14.99 3.33 1.84
C LEU A 44 14.53 4.70 1.32
N GLN A 45 15.42 5.69 1.36
CA GLN A 45 15.08 7.03 0.87
C GLN A 45 14.75 7.02 -0.62
N MET A 46 15.41 6.18 -1.40
CA MET A 46 15.12 6.01 -2.82
C MET A 46 13.70 5.50 -3.05
N PHE A 47 13.26 4.48 -2.29
CA PHE A 47 11.90 3.97 -2.41
C PHE A 47 10.87 5.04 -2.06
N LEU A 48 11.11 5.80 -0.99
CA LEU A 48 10.22 6.87 -0.58
C LEU A 48 10.14 7.96 -1.65
N ARG A 49 11.28 8.35 -2.20
CA ARG A 49 11.35 9.40 -3.21
C ARG A 49 10.63 9.01 -4.50
N ILE A 50 10.88 7.80 -5.00
CA ILE A 50 10.24 7.33 -6.24
C ILE A 50 8.72 7.38 -6.12
N ASN A 51 8.18 6.90 -5.01
CA ASN A 51 6.74 6.95 -4.77
C ASN A 51 6.24 8.39 -4.62
N MET A 52 6.97 9.21 -3.86
CA MET A 52 6.55 10.58 -3.59
C MET A 52 6.53 11.43 -4.87
N MET A 53 7.45 11.19 -5.78
CA MET A 53 7.46 11.90 -7.06
C MET A 53 6.17 11.67 -7.85
N ASP A 54 5.67 10.45 -7.86
CA ASP A 54 4.40 10.13 -8.51
C ASP A 54 3.22 10.75 -7.76
N ILE A 55 3.22 10.65 -6.45
CA ILE A 55 2.15 11.20 -5.60
C ILE A 55 2.04 12.71 -5.76
N GLU A 56 3.15 13.43 -5.74
CA GLU A 56 3.17 14.89 -5.91
C GLU A 56 2.59 15.32 -7.25
N LYS A 57 2.77 14.49 -8.29
CA LYS A 57 2.22 14.73 -9.62
C LYS A 57 0.82 14.14 -9.80
N ASN A 58 0.22 13.67 -8.71
CA ASN A 58 -1.09 13.04 -8.71
C ASN A 58 -1.15 11.82 -9.65
N ARG A 59 -0.07 11.03 -9.66
CA ARG A 59 0.02 9.80 -10.45
C ARG A 59 0.05 8.59 -9.53
N LYS A 60 -0.32 7.44 -10.08
CA LYS A 60 -0.30 6.16 -9.37
C LYS A 60 1.13 5.87 -8.89
N PRO A 61 1.35 5.71 -7.58
CA PRO A 61 2.67 5.37 -7.08
C PRO A 61 3.02 3.91 -7.40
N GLU A 62 4.29 3.60 -7.36
CA GLU A 62 4.78 2.25 -7.62
C GLU A 62 4.46 1.28 -6.49
N GLY A 63 4.40 1.78 -5.26
CA GLY A 63 4.25 0.95 -4.08
C GLY A 63 5.53 0.18 -3.78
N TYR A 64 5.38 -1.07 -3.36
CA TYR A 64 6.51 -1.98 -3.13
C TYR A 64 6.21 -3.30 -3.83
N ASN A 65 6.24 -3.29 -5.15
CA ASN A 65 5.91 -4.43 -5.99
C ASN A 65 7.18 -5.10 -6.50
N ARG A 66 7.93 -5.69 -5.57
CA ARG A 66 9.23 -6.31 -5.84
C ARG A 66 9.21 -7.77 -5.39
N ARG A 67 10.16 -8.55 -5.89
CA ARG A 67 10.36 -9.91 -5.41
C ARG A 67 10.66 -9.85 -3.91
N GLY A 68 9.87 -10.51 -3.10
CA GLY A 68 9.99 -10.49 -1.67
C GLY A 68 8.83 -11.20 -1.03
N ARG A 69 8.82 -11.22 0.29
CA ARG A 69 7.85 -11.95 1.10
C ARG A 69 6.44 -11.37 0.97
N MET A 70 6.34 -10.07 0.83
CA MET A 70 5.06 -9.38 0.76
C MET A 70 5.17 -8.16 -0.14
N LYS A 71 4.08 -7.83 -0.83
CA LYS A 71 4.04 -6.72 -1.77
C LYS A 71 2.98 -5.70 -1.40
N MET A 72 3.23 -4.45 -1.74
CA MET A 72 2.25 -3.37 -1.71
C MET A 72 2.03 -2.95 -3.16
N VAL A 73 0.82 -3.19 -3.68
CA VAL A 73 0.52 -3.00 -5.11
C VAL A 73 -0.56 -1.96 -5.30
N PHE A 74 -0.28 -0.98 -6.16
CA PHE A 74 -1.27 0.00 -6.63
C PHE A 74 -1.70 -0.42 -8.03
N PRO A 75 -2.86 -1.08 -8.18
CA PRO A 75 -3.32 -1.47 -9.51
C PRO A 75 -3.84 -0.28 -10.29
N LEU A 76 -3.88 -0.39 -11.61
CA LEU A 76 -4.49 0.63 -12.44
C LEU A 76 -6.00 0.63 -12.23
N ARG A 77 -6.54 1.75 -11.77
CA ARG A 77 -7.98 1.93 -11.55
C ARG A 77 -8.38 3.33 -12.00
N LYS A 78 -9.40 3.41 -12.84
CA LYS A 78 -9.95 4.70 -13.29
C LYS A 78 -10.94 5.27 -12.28
N ILE A 79 -11.70 4.36 -11.64
CA ILE A 79 -12.70 4.70 -10.62
C ILE A 79 -12.26 3.98 -9.36
N LYS A 80 -12.65 4.30 -8.20
CA LYS A 80 -12.30 3.59 -6.94
C LYS A 80 -10.85 3.13 -6.88
N LYS A 81 -9.95 4.06 -6.73
CA LYS A 81 -8.53 3.77 -6.57
C LYS A 81 -8.31 2.96 -5.29
N GLU A 82 -7.31 2.09 -5.32
CA GLU A 82 -6.98 1.22 -4.19
C GLU A 82 -5.51 0.87 -4.18
N PHE A 83 -5.06 0.31 -3.06
CA PHE A 83 -3.86 -0.50 -3.08
C PHE A 83 -4.12 -1.74 -2.22
N TYR A 84 -3.33 -2.77 -2.44
CA TYR A 84 -3.48 -3.98 -1.65
C TYR A 84 -2.13 -4.53 -1.20
N ILE A 85 -2.18 -5.26 -0.09
CA ILE A 85 -1.05 -5.99 0.46
C ILE A 85 -1.25 -7.45 0.05
N ARG A 86 -0.21 -8.07 -0.48
CA ARG A 86 -0.29 -9.44 -0.99
C ARG A 86 0.84 -10.30 -0.46
N ALA A 87 0.50 -11.51 -0.02
CA ALA A 87 1.45 -12.59 0.28
C ALA A 87 1.19 -13.76 -0.67
N ASP A 88 2.08 -14.76 -0.68
CA ASP A 88 1.94 -15.92 -1.56
C ASP A 88 0.87 -16.91 -1.10
N SER A 89 0.47 -16.83 0.16
CA SER A 89 -0.56 -17.69 0.73
C SER A 89 -1.33 -16.93 1.80
N LYS A 90 -2.44 -17.50 2.24
CA LYS A 90 -3.25 -16.90 3.32
C LYS A 90 -2.47 -16.88 4.63
N THR A 91 -2.44 -15.75 5.29
CA THR A 91 -1.69 -15.56 6.53
C THR A 91 -2.36 -14.48 7.40
N THR A 92 -2.17 -14.62 8.72
CA THR A 92 -2.62 -13.59 9.67
C THR A 92 -1.81 -12.31 9.53
N GLU A 93 -0.60 -12.42 9.01
CA GLU A 93 0.28 -11.27 8.83
C GLU A 93 -0.27 -10.26 7.83
N VAL A 94 -0.86 -10.73 6.73
CA VAL A 94 -1.52 -9.83 5.76
C VAL A 94 -2.60 -9.01 6.47
N VAL A 95 -3.40 -9.67 7.32
CA VAL A 95 -4.46 -8.98 8.06
C VAL A 95 -3.87 -7.93 8.99
N ARG A 96 -2.86 -8.30 9.77
CA ARG A 96 -2.21 -7.38 10.71
C ARG A 96 -1.61 -6.17 10.02
N VAL A 97 -0.88 -6.40 8.93
CA VAL A 97 -0.24 -5.33 8.17
C VAL A 97 -1.29 -4.38 7.59
N THR A 98 -2.29 -4.94 6.91
CA THR A 98 -3.36 -4.14 6.30
C THR A 98 -4.07 -3.27 7.35
N GLU A 99 -4.39 -3.84 8.50
CA GLU A 99 -5.05 -3.11 9.58
C GLU A 99 -4.18 -1.97 10.13
N ARG A 100 -2.88 -2.20 10.25
CA ARG A 100 -1.96 -1.14 10.70
C ARG A 100 -1.93 0.02 9.69
N LEU A 101 -1.82 -0.29 8.40
CA LEU A 101 -1.82 0.75 7.37
C LEU A 101 -3.14 1.50 7.33
N SER A 102 -4.26 0.80 7.50
CA SER A 102 -5.57 1.42 7.59
C SER A 102 -5.64 2.43 8.74
N LYS A 103 -5.09 2.09 9.89
CA LYS A 103 -5.08 3.01 11.04
C LYS A 103 -4.28 4.28 10.75
N ILE A 104 -3.13 4.15 10.09
CA ILE A 104 -2.32 5.29 9.69
C ILE A 104 -3.11 6.21 8.77
N LEU A 105 -3.78 5.63 7.78
CA LEU A 105 -4.59 6.38 6.82
C LEU A 105 -5.77 7.08 7.49
N LYS A 106 -6.47 6.40 8.40
CA LYS A 106 -7.57 7.00 9.15
C LYS A 106 -7.10 8.18 9.98
N LYS A 107 -5.99 8.02 10.66
CA LYS A 107 -5.40 9.09 11.48
C LYS A 107 -5.00 10.28 10.61
N GLY A 108 -4.57 10.01 9.38
CA GLY A 108 -4.22 11.06 8.41
C GLY A 108 -5.42 11.67 7.69
N GLY A 109 -6.64 11.25 8.02
CA GLY A 109 -7.84 11.80 7.42
C GLY A 109 -8.15 11.31 6.02
N ILE A 110 -7.68 10.12 5.66
CA ILE A 110 -7.90 9.53 4.32
C ILE A 110 -9.04 8.50 4.40
N PRO A 111 -10.26 8.84 3.93
CA PRO A 111 -11.39 7.89 3.96
C PRO A 111 -11.16 6.70 3.05
N HIS A 112 -11.44 5.50 3.57
CA HIS A 112 -11.29 4.26 2.81
C HIS A 112 -12.08 3.14 3.48
N THR A 113 -12.22 2.03 2.76
CA THR A 113 -12.74 0.78 3.29
C THR A 113 -11.70 -0.31 3.14
N VAL A 114 -11.84 -1.39 3.90
CA VAL A 114 -10.94 -2.54 3.84
C VAL A 114 -11.73 -3.76 3.40
N GLU A 115 -11.19 -4.51 2.45
CA GLU A 115 -11.77 -5.77 1.99
C GLU A 115 -10.66 -6.82 1.91
N TRP A 116 -11.06 -8.09 2.05
CA TRP A 116 -10.10 -9.21 2.11
C TRP A 116 -10.31 -10.15 0.92
N ASP A 117 -9.21 -10.67 0.39
CA ASP A 117 -9.22 -11.70 -0.68
C ASP A 117 -10.13 -11.35 -1.86
N LYS A 118 -10.17 -10.08 -2.16
CA LYS A 118 -10.93 -9.59 -3.30
C LYS A 118 -10.33 -10.13 -4.59
N LEU A 119 -11.19 -10.47 -5.56
CA LEU A 119 -10.72 -10.96 -6.84
C LEU A 119 -9.82 -9.93 -7.49
N LEU A 120 -8.57 -10.32 -7.79
CA LEU A 120 -7.64 -9.44 -8.46
C LEU A 120 -8.01 -9.34 -9.94
N PRO A 121 -7.84 -8.14 -10.54
CA PRO A 121 -8.06 -8.00 -11.98
C PRO A 121 -7.09 -8.89 -12.75
N ALA A 122 -7.54 -9.37 -13.90
CA ALA A 122 -6.67 -10.11 -14.78
C ALA A 122 -5.44 -9.25 -15.08
N GLN A 123 -4.28 -9.79 -14.78
CA GLN A 123 -3.03 -9.12 -15.09
C GLN A 123 -2.75 -9.32 -16.56
N GLY A 124 -3.13 -8.33 -17.32
CA GLY A 124 -2.75 -8.30 -18.72
C GLY A 124 -1.33 -7.84 -18.84
#